data_90414895d4c585f667e45693a5418831
#
_entry.id   90414895d4c585f667e45693a5418831
#
_cell.length_a   1.000
_cell.length_b   1.000
_cell.length_c   1.000
_cell.angle_alpha   90.00
_cell.angle_beta   90.00
_cell.angle_gamma   90.00
#
_symmetry.space_group_name_H-M   'P 1'
#
loop_
_entity.id
_entity.type
_entity.pdbx_description
1 polymer ?
#
loop_
_entity_poly.entity_id
_entity_poly.type
_entity_poly.pdbx_seq_one_letter_code
_entity_poly.pdbx_strand_id
1 'polypeptide(L)' 'MKEQQQLPIHTEYIQIDQLLKLEGIIETGGQIKSFIDEGILTLNGQVVTEKRKKCRVGDVISCEGLDVDLVITQEGA' A
#
# COMPACT_ATOMS: atom_id res chain seq x y z
N MET A 1 -7.78 13.75 10.90
CA MET A 1 -7.36 12.40 11.32
C MET A 1 -7.44 11.45 10.14
N LYS A 2 -6.46 10.57 10.01
CA LYS A 2 -6.50 9.58 8.94
C LYS A 2 -7.47 8.46 9.29
N GLU A 3 -8.23 8.04 8.31
CA GLU A 3 -9.08 6.86 8.44
C GLU A 3 -8.29 5.62 8.05
N GLN A 4 -8.71 4.47 8.54
CA GLN A 4 -8.11 3.21 8.14
C GLN A 4 -9.09 2.46 7.24
N GLN A 5 -8.58 1.97 6.12
CA GLN A 5 -9.35 1.14 5.21
C GLN A 5 -8.76 -0.26 5.22
N GLN A 6 -9.59 -1.25 5.47
CA GLN A 6 -9.17 -2.64 5.47
C GLN A 6 -9.08 -3.17 4.06
N LEU A 7 -8.03 -3.92 3.79
CA LEU A 7 -7.75 -4.48 2.47
C LEU A 7 -7.56 -5.98 2.61
N PRO A 8 -8.64 -6.76 2.48
CA PRO A 8 -8.52 -8.21 2.64
C PRO A 8 -7.81 -8.85 1.46
N ILE A 9 -6.87 -9.74 1.76
CA ILE A 9 -6.19 -10.55 0.75
C ILE A 9 -6.32 -12.02 1.12
N HIS A 10 -6.27 -12.89 0.11
CA HIS A 10 -6.36 -14.33 0.30
C HIS A 10 -5.04 -15.04 0.02
N THR A 11 -3.99 -14.27 -0.24
CA THR A 11 -2.64 -14.77 -0.49
C THR A 11 -1.75 -14.44 0.71
N GLU A 12 -0.53 -14.98 0.71
CA GLU A 12 0.42 -14.69 1.80
C GLU A 12 0.87 -13.24 1.81
N TYR A 13 0.94 -12.62 0.63
CA TYR A 13 1.35 -11.24 0.48
C TYR A 13 0.75 -10.67 -0.79
N ILE A 14 0.81 -9.35 -0.91
CA ILE A 14 0.49 -8.64 -2.13
C ILE A 14 1.62 -7.64 -2.38
N GLN A 15 2.03 -7.48 -3.64
CA GLN A 15 3.02 -6.46 -3.97
C GLN A 15 2.39 -5.08 -3.88
N ILE A 16 3.17 -4.10 -3.41
CA ILE A 16 2.64 -2.77 -3.12
C ILE A 16 2.09 -2.09 -4.39
N ASP A 17 2.70 -2.34 -5.55
CA ASP A 17 2.21 -1.78 -6.81
C ASP A 17 0.83 -2.35 -7.16
N GLN A 18 0.62 -3.64 -6.96
CA GLN A 18 -0.68 -4.28 -7.19
C GLN A 18 -1.73 -3.76 -6.22
N LEU A 19 -1.35 -3.60 -4.97
CA LEU A 19 -2.25 -3.10 -3.93
C LEU A 19 -2.75 -1.69 -4.27
N LEU A 20 -1.86 -0.81 -4.67
CA LEU A 20 -2.22 0.56 -5.01
C LEU A 20 -3.10 0.62 -6.26
N LYS A 21 -2.88 -0.28 -7.23
CA LYS A 21 -3.74 -0.38 -8.40
C LYS A 21 -5.15 -0.86 -8.04
N LEU A 22 -5.24 -1.86 -7.18
CA LEU A 22 -6.53 -2.38 -6.74
C LEU A 22 -7.36 -1.33 -6.04
N GLU A 23 -6.71 -0.45 -5.29
CA GLU A 23 -7.39 0.63 -4.58
C GLU A 23 -7.62 1.87 -5.44
N GLY A 24 -7.18 1.84 -6.68
CA GLY A 24 -7.35 2.98 -7.57
C GLY A 24 -6.49 4.18 -7.27
N ILE A 25 -5.47 4.01 -6.43
CA ILE A 25 -4.54 5.08 -6.07
C ILE A 25 -3.60 5.36 -7.24
N ILE A 26 -3.22 4.31 -7.97
CA ILE A 26 -2.43 4.44 -9.19
C ILE A 26 -3.16 3.70 -10.32
N GLU A 27 -2.94 4.17 -11.55
CA GLU A 27 -3.52 3.53 -12.74
C GLU A 27 -2.49 2.65 -13.44
N THR A 28 -1.22 3.03 -13.37
CA THR A 28 -0.13 2.30 -14.03
C THR A 28 1.01 2.07 -13.06
N GLY A 29 1.84 1.08 -13.36
CA GLY A 29 3.00 0.78 -12.53
C GLY A 29 4.03 1.90 -12.50
N GLY A 30 4.05 2.77 -13.50
CA GLY A 30 4.98 3.90 -13.54
C GLY A 30 4.68 4.96 -12.49
N GLN A 31 3.45 5.08 -12.06
CA GLN A 31 3.06 6.07 -11.06
C GLN A 31 3.66 5.78 -9.68
N ILE A 32 3.85 4.50 -9.35
CA ILE A 32 4.43 4.15 -8.05
C ILE A 32 5.88 4.63 -7.94
N LYS A 33 6.59 4.68 -9.06
CA LYS A 33 7.96 5.16 -9.07
C LYS A 33 8.03 6.62 -8.61
N SER A 34 7.09 7.44 -9.03
CA SER A 34 7.01 8.84 -8.59
C SER A 34 6.80 8.93 -7.07
N PHE A 35 5.92 8.09 -6.54
CA PHE A 35 5.66 8.05 -5.11
C PHE A 35 6.93 7.66 -4.32
N ILE A 36 7.65 6.68 -4.84
CA ILE A 36 8.89 6.21 -4.21
C ILE A 36 9.97 7.29 -4.27
N ASP A 37 10.13 7.92 -5.44
CA ASP A 37 11.12 8.96 -5.64
C ASP A 37 10.87 10.17 -4.73
N GLU A 38 9.61 10.48 -4.48
CA GLU A 38 9.23 11.58 -3.59
C GLU A 38 9.26 11.21 -2.11
N GLY A 39 9.40 9.92 -1.80
CA GLY A 39 9.44 9.45 -0.42
C GLY A 39 8.14 9.57 0.33
N ILE A 40 7.01 9.59 -0.38
CA ILE A 40 5.70 9.79 0.26
C ILE A 40 4.97 8.50 0.58
N LEU A 41 5.51 7.36 0.16
CA LEU A 41 4.90 6.06 0.37
C LEU A 41 5.62 5.33 1.50
N THR A 42 4.87 4.93 2.52
CA THR A 42 5.45 4.25 3.68
C THR A 42 4.75 2.93 3.95
N LEU A 43 5.51 1.99 4.50
CA LEU A 43 5.01 0.70 4.97
C LEU A 43 5.41 0.59 6.43
N ASN A 44 4.41 0.52 7.32
CA ASN A 44 4.64 0.47 8.77
C ASN A 44 5.54 1.62 9.25
N GLY A 45 5.37 2.80 8.64
CA GLY A 45 6.12 3.99 9.01
C GLY A 45 7.49 4.13 8.37
N GLN A 46 7.92 3.17 7.57
CA GLN A 46 9.20 3.22 6.86
C GLN A 46 9.01 3.55 5.40
N VAL A 47 9.83 4.45 4.86
CA VAL A 47 9.74 4.83 3.47
C VAL A 47 10.02 3.63 2.57
N VAL A 48 9.13 3.40 1.60
CA VAL A 48 9.26 2.32 0.63
C VAL A 48 10.21 2.75 -0.46
N THR A 49 11.19 1.90 -0.76
CA THR A 49 12.17 2.16 -1.82
C THR A 49 12.06 1.19 -2.99
N GLU A 50 11.25 0.14 -2.84
CA GLU A 50 11.07 -0.88 -3.87
C GLU A 50 9.63 -0.88 -4.36
N LYS A 51 9.43 -0.79 -5.68
CA LYS A 51 8.09 -0.75 -6.26
C LYS A 51 7.33 -2.08 -6.14
N ARG A 52 8.05 -3.17 -5.90
CA ARG A 52 7.44 -4.50 -5.72
C ARG A 52 7.58 -5.01 -4.30
N LYS A 53 7.60 -4.11 -3.34
CA LYS A 53 7.68 -4.48 -1.93
C LYS A 53 6.52 -5.38 -1.57
N LYS A 54 6.83 -6.50 -0.92
CA LYS A 54 5.82 -7.44 -0.45
C LYS A 54 5.15 -6.91 0.81
N CYS A 55 3.83 -6.86 0.80
CA CYS A 55 3.03 -6.41 1.93
C CYS A 55 2.21 -7.60 2.42
N ARG A 56 2.19 -7.82 3.72
CA ARG A 56 1.56 -8.99 4.34
C ARG A 56 0.43 -8.56 5.25
N VAL A 57 -0.37 -9.54 5.68
CA VAL A 57 -1.43 -9.30 6.66
C VAL A 57 -0.84 -8.63 7.89
N GLY A 58 -1.49 -7.56 8.33
CA GLY A 58 -1.02 -6.77 9.45
C GLY A 58 -0.18 -5.55 9.07
N ASP A 59 0.27 -5.47 7.82
CA ASP A 59 1.05 -4.32 7.37
C ASP A 59 0.13 -3.14 7.11
N VAL A 60 0.65 -1.93 7.37
CA VAL A 60 -0.07 -0.68 7.17
C VAL A 60 0.67 0.14 6.13
N ILE A 61 -0.02 0.49 5.05
CA ILE A 61 0.53 1.29 3.97
C ILE A 61 -0.06 2.69 4.06
N SER A 62 0.82 3.69 4.07
CA SER A 62 0.42 5.10 4.10
C SER A 62 1.03 5.83 2.92
N CYS A 63 0.29 6.78 2.38
CA CYS A 63 0.78 7.66 1.32
C CYS A 63 0.50 9.10 1.72
N GLU A 64 1.51 9.94 1.68
CA GLU A 64 1.35 11.36 2.00
C GLU A 64 0.38 12.00 1.01
N GLY A 65 -0.54 12.79 1.53
CA GLY A 65 -1.58 13.39 0.72
C GLY A 65 -2.89 12.61 0.69
N LEU A 66 -2.88 11.36 1.17
CA LEU A 66 -4.11 10.59 1.35
C LEU A 66 -4.54 10.66 2.82
N ASP A 67 -5.84 10.79 3.04
CA ASP A 67 -6.38 10.82 4.40
C ASP A 67 -6.77 9.43 4.88
N VAL A 68 -6.19 8.39 4.31
CA VAL A 68 -6.50 7.02 4.64
C VAL A 68 -5.24 6.18 4.69
N ASP A 69 -5.14 5.32 5.70
CA ASP A 69 -4.11 4.28 5.77
C ASP A 69 -4.73 2.96 5.35
N LEU A 70 -4.00 2.18 4.58
CA LEU A 70 -4.46 0.88 4.11
C LEU A 70 -3.91 -0.21 5.03
N VAL A 71 -4.81 -0.97 5.63
CA VAL A 71 -4.42 -2.07 6.54
C VAL A 71 -4.74 -3.39 5.86
N ILE A 72 -3.73 -4.24 5.71
CA ILE A 72 -3.91 -5.52 5.04
C ILE A 72 -4.48 -6.53 6.03
N THR A 73 -5.57 -7.17 5.65
CA THR A 73 -6.25 -8.16 6.47
C THR A 73 -6.37 -9.48 5.73
N GLN A 74 -6.73 -10.53 6.46
CA GLN A 74 -6.92 -11.86 5.88
C GLN A 74 -8.36 -12.02 5.41
N GLU A 75 -8.53 -12.29 4.12
CA GLU A 75 -9.86 -12.55 3.56
C GLU A 75 -10.37 -13.92 4.03
N GLY A 76 -11.64 -13.98 4.38
CA GLY A 76 -12.28 -15.24 4.76
C GLY A 76 -11.90 -15.78 6.12
N ALA A 77 -11.24 -15.01 6.94
CA ALA A 77 -10.85 -15.42 8.28
C ALA A 77 -12.02 -15.38 9.24
#